data_d5c52ac345954c6085f5f055c57d4458
#
_entry.id   d5c52ac345954c6085f5f055c57d4458
#
_cell.length_a   1.000
_cell.length_b   1.000
_cell.length_c   1.000
_cell.angle_alpha   90.00
_cell.angle_beta   90.00
_cell.angle_gamma   90.00
#
_symmetry.space_group_name_H-M   'P 1'
#
loop_
_entity.id
_entity.type
_entity.pdbx_description
1 polymer ?
#
loop_
_entity_poly.entity_id
_entity_poly.type
_entity_poly.pdbx_seq_one_letter_code
_entity_poly.pdbx_strand_id
1 'polypeptide(L)'
;MRFARQLGLFFLYGVLGAVLAALVGALFYLESRDDLEIWHKADLPSEYQADSKVADFQEYLVLEEAVFDELAAEVIDQVPSGPENLINRYARGSISSPELWARDWNRSYVLDQPDPVAGVLMLHGMSDSPYSLRALAEGLHAEGLYVVGLRYPGHGTAPASLTRTTWEDMYGAVVLAAQHLDQVLGDKPLHVFGYSTGAPLAVELSLQGLTDEKLPRPDGLVLFSPAMGITPLAAITPWQARLGRVLGLEKVAWNSIELEFDPFKYRSFPLNAAVQVWRLANHVNEGLAGTAAKGLLSGMPPILSFQSVVDTTIEVRAVVSVLYDRLQPPAVGPDHR
;
A
#
# COMPACT_ATOMS: atom_id res chain seq x y z
N MET A 1 -38.77 45.30 1.56
CA MET A 1 -38.93 43.90 2.09
C MET A 1 -39.34 42.86 1.03
N ARG A 2 -40.32 43.11 0.15
CA ARG A 2 -40.75 42.16 -0.91
C ARG A 2 -39.65 41.81 -1.91
N PHE A 3 -38.90 42.81 -2.41
CA PHE A 3 -37.82 42.62 -3.37
C PHE A 3 -36.67 41.76 -2.82
N ALA A 4 -36.24 42.02 -1.59
CA ALA A 4 -35.20 41.22 -0.94
C ALA A 4 -35.63 39.75 -0.75
N ARG A 5 -36.90 39.51 -0.44
CA ARG A 5 -37.47 38.14 -0.32
C ARG A 5 -37.51 37.41 -1.68
N GLN A 6 -37.87 38.13 -2.76
CA GLN A 6 -37.87 37.57 -4.10
C GLN A 6 -36.44 37.23 -4.56
N LEU A 7 -35.49 38.12 -4.32
CA LEU A 7 -34.07 37.86 -4.63
C LEU A 7 -33.53 36.66 -3.87
N GLY A 8 -33.89 36.52 -2.59
CA GLY A 8 -33.54 35.34 -1.77
C GLY A 8 -34.14 34.03 -2.30
N LEU A 9 -35.40 34.06 -2.77
CA LEU A 9 -36.02 32.89 -3.38
C LEU A 9 -35.38 32.53 -4.72
N PHE A 10 -35.04 33.51 -5.58
CA PHE A 10 -34.29 33.23 -6.82
C PHE A 10 -32.93 32.61 -6.56
N PHE A 11 -32.20 33.11 -5.56
CA PHE A 11 -30.93 32.54 -5.16
C PHE A 11 -31.10 31.09 -4.65
N LEU A 12 -32.09 30.85 -3.79
CA LEU A 12 -32.40 29.52 -3.26
C LEU A 12 -32.74 28.53 -4.39
N TYR A 13 -33.62 28.91 -5.31
CA TYR A 13 -33.95 28.04 -6.46
C TYR A 13 -32.77 27.85 -7.40
N GLY A 14 -31.93 28.85 -7.60
CA GLY A 14 -30.68 28.73 -8.35
C GLY A 14 -29.72 27.72 -7.74
N VAL A 15 -29.53 27.79 -6.41
CA VAL A 15 -28.70 26.82 -5.68
C VAL A 15 -29.30 25.41 -5.72
N LEU A 16 -30.60 25.26 -5.49
CA LEU A 16 -31.29 23.98 -5.58
C LEU A 16 -31.18 23.37 -6.98
N GLY A 17 -31.37 24.19 -8.02
CA GLY A 17 -31.21 23.77 -9.41
C GLY A 17 -29.78 23.32 -9.74
N ALA A 18 -28.77 24.06 -9.27
CA ALA A 18 -27.37 23.70 -9.44
C ALA A 18 -27.01 22.38 -8.71
N VAL A 19 -27.51 22.22 -7.48
CA VAL A 19 -27.32 20.96 -6.73
C VAL A 19 -27.99 19.79 -7.44
N LEU A 20 -29.23 19.95 -7.90
CA LEU A 20 -29.93 18.92 -8.65
C LEU A 20 -29.20 18.55 -9.95
N ALA A 21 -28.75 19.56 -10.72
CA ALA A 21 -27.99 19.33 -11.94
C ALA A 21 -26.67 18.59 -11.66
N ALA A 22 -25.97 18.95 -10.58
CA ALA A 22 -24.75 18.28 -10.14
C ALA A 22 -25.01 16.82 -9.74
N LEU A 23 -26.11 16.55 -9.01
CA LEU A 23 -26.52 15.19 -8.64
C LEU A 23 -26.87 14.34 -9.87
N VAL A 24 -27.66 14.88 -10.78
CA VAL A 24 -27.99 14.19 -12.04
C VAL A 24 -26.75 13.91 -12.87
N GLY A 25 -25.85 14.90 -13.00
CA GLY A 25 -24.57 14.72 -13.69
C GLY A 25 -23.68 13.65 -13.03
N ALA A 26 -23.64 13.63 -11.69
CA ALA A 26 -22.92 12.60 -10.94
C ALA A 26 -23.50 11.21 -11.16
N LEU A 27 -24.82 11.06 -11.18
CA LEU A 27 -25.48 9.79 -11.47
C LEU A 27 -25.16 9.30 -12.89
N PHE A 28 -25.26 10.18 -13.91
CA PHE A 28 -24.86 9.84 -15.26
C PHE A 28 -23.39 9.44 -15.38
N TYR A 29 -22.50 10.14 -14.67
CA TYR A 29 -21.09 9.79 -14.63
C TYR A 29 -20.87 8.40 -14.00
N LEU A 30 -21.54 8.07 -12.89
CA LEU A 30 -21.42 6.78 -12.24
C LEU A 30 -21.99 5.64 -13.12
N GLU A 31 -23.10 5.90 -13.81
CA GLU A 31 -23.70 4.95 -14.76
C GLU A 31 -22.78 4.67 -15.95
N SER A 32 -22.04 5.68 -16.41
CA SER A 32 -21.10 5.53 -17.54
C SER A 32 -19.79 4.81 -17.19
N ARG A 33 -19.52 4.54 -15.90
CA ARG A 33 -18.35 3.76 -15.47
C ARG A 33 -18.62 2.27 -15.61
N ASP A 34 -17.54 1.52 -15.81
CA ASP A 34 -17.58 0.06 -15.85
C ASP A 34 -18.28 -0.52 -14.62
N ASP A 35 -18.93 -1.66 -14.78
CA ASP A 35 -19.60 -2.34 -13.68
C ASP A 35 -18.59 -2.98 -12.72
N LEU A 36 -19.03 -3.09 -11.46
CA LEU A 36 -18.24 -3.77 -10.45
C LEU A 36 -18.37 -5.29 -10.63
N GLU A 37 -17.26 -5.91 -10.93
CA GLU A 37 -17.13 -7.35 -11.04
C GLU A 37 -16.97 -8.01 -9.66
N ILE A 38 -16.92 -9.33 -9.62
CA ILE A 38 -16.86 -10.12 -8.39
C ILE A 38 -15.64 -9.75 -7.51
N TRP A 39 -14.48 -9.53 -8.12
CA TRP A 39 -13.26 -9.13 -7.41
C TRP A 39 -13.28 -7.71 -6.83
N HIS A 40 -14.23 -6.87 -7.27
CA HIS A 40 -14.49 -5.57 -6.67
C HIS A 40 -15.40 -5.64 -5.44
N LYS A 41 -16.07 -6.78 -5.22
CA LYS A 41 -17.08 -6.99 -4.17
C LYS A 41 -16.68 -8.08 -3.17
N ALA A 42 -15.62 -8.85 -3.50
CA ALA A 42 -15.17 -9.96 -2.68
C ALA A 42 -14.93 -9.53 -1.22
N ASP A 43 -15.36 -10.36 -0.30
CA ASP A 43 -15.10 -10.22 1.13
C ASP A 43 -14.13 -11.33 1.57
N LEU A 44 -12.92 -10.94 1.97
CA LEU A 44 -11.88 -11.85 2.43
C LEU A 44 -11.63 -11.57 3.92
N PRO A 45 -12.43 -12.17 4.82
CA PRO A 45 -12.42 -11.84 6.25
C PRO A 45 -11.12 -12.24 6.98
N SER A 46 -10.35 -13.18 6.42
CA SER A 46 -9.06 -13.57 6.98
C SER A 46 -7.94 -12.55 6.74
N GLU A 47 -8.18 -11.45 6.00
CA GLU A 47 -7.16 -10.41 5.86
C GLU A 47 -6.71 -9.88 7.24
N TYR A 48 -5.39 -9.82 7.42
CA TYR A 48 -4.78 -9.34 8.65
C TYR A 48 -5.23 -7.91 9.00
N GLN A 49 -5.49 -7.67 10.27
CA GLN A 49 -5.77 -6.35 10.85
C GLN A 49 -4.81 -6.09 12.00
N ALA A 50 -4.42 -4.85 12.20
CA ALA A 50 -3.43 -4.48 13.22
C ALA A 50 -3.87 -4.82 14.66
N ASP A 51 -5.17 -4.94 14.90
CA ASP A 51 -5.76 -5.36 16.19
C ASP A 51 -5.99 -6.87 16.30
N SER A 52 -5.63 -7.66 15.28
CA SER A 52 -5.70 -9.12 15.31
C SER A 52 -4.69 -9.72 16.30
N LYS A 53 -4.98 -10.95 16.76
CA LYS A 53 -4.13 -11.65 17.74
C LYS A 53 -3.00 -12.45 17.08
N VAL A 54 -2.53 -12.04 15.92
CA VAL A 54 -1.39 -12.66 15.24
C VAL A 54 -0.12 -12.27 15.99
N ALA A 55 0.61 -13.25 16.51
CA ALA A 55 1.72 -13.02 17.41
C ALA A 55 3.08 -12.90 16.70
N ASP A 56 3.23 -13.54 15.53
CA ASP A 56 4.49 -13.58 14.80
C ASP A 56 4.26 -13.72 13.28
N PHE A 57 5.36 -13.67 12.53
CA PHE A 57 5.32 -13.76 11.08
C PHE A 57 4.86 -15.14 10.58
N GLN A 58 5.10 -16.21 11.32
CA GLN A 58 4.63 -17.54 10.92
C GLN A 58 3.10 -17.64 11.01
N GLU A 59 2.51 -17.11 12.08
CA GLU A 59 1.05 -17.00 12.19
C GLU A 59 0.46 -16.08 11.10
N TYR A 60 1.17 -14.99 10.74
CA TYR A 60 0.79 -14.14 9.62
C TYR A 60 0.75 -14.92 8.30
N LEU A 61 1.73 -15.78 8.01
CA LEU A 61 1.75 -16.61 6.81
C LEU A 61 0.61 -17.64 6.79
N VAL A 62 0.24 -18.21 7.94
CA VAL A 62 -0.93 -19.09 8.05
C VAL A 62 -2.22 -18.34 7.75
N LEU A 63 -2.35 -17.12 8.26
CA LEU A 63 -3.50 -16.25 7.95
C LEU A 63 -3.55 -15.88 6.48
N GLU A 64 -2.38 -15.57 5.89
CA GLU A 64 -2.25 -15.30 4.45
C GLU A 64 -2.73 -16.47 3.61
N GLU A 65 -2.40 -17.72 3.97
CA GLU A 65 -2.88 -18.91 3.27
C GLU A 65 -4.42 -18.97 3.27
N ALA A 66 -5.05 -18.73 4.43
CA ALA A 66 -6.51 -18.70 4.53
C ALA A 66 -7.14 -17.64 3.62
N VAL A 67 -6.51 -16.47 3.50
CA VAL A 67 -6.98 -15.39 2.58
C VAL A 67 -6.95 -15.84 1.11
N PHE A 68 -5.91 -16.59 0.71
CA PHE A 68 -5.84 -17.11 -0.66
C PHE A 68 -6.82 -18.26 -0.91
N ASP A 69 -7.14 -19.07 0.10
CA ASP A 69 -8.22 -20.05 0.01
C ASP A 69 -9.59 -19.37 -0.14
N GLU A 70 -9.85 -18.30 0.59
CA GLU A 70 -11.04 -17.44 0.43
C GLU A 70 -11.09 -16.83 -0.98
N LEU A 71 -9.95 -16.30 -1.48
CA LEU A 71 -9.87 -15.76 -2.84
C LEU A 71 -10.22 -16.82 -3.89
N ALA A 72 -9.74 -18.04 -3.72
CA ALA A 72 -10.06 -19.13 -4.62
C ALA A 72 -11.57 -19.42 -4.64
N ALA A 73 -12.20 -19.55 -3.47
CA ALA A 73 -13.62 -19.87 -3.34
C ALA A 73 -14.54 -18.71 -3.78
N GLU A 74 -14.23 -17.48 -3.35
CA GLU A 74 -15.10 -16.32 -3.53
C GLU A 74 -14.92 -15.62 -4.89
N VAL A 75 -13.76 -15.81 -5.56
CA VAL A 75 -13.46 -15.12 -6.81
C VAL A 75 -13.10 -16.11 -7.92
N ILE A 76 -11.99 -16.87 -7.76
CA ILE A 76 -11.41 -17.64 -8.88
C ILE A 76 -12.38 -18.72 -9.36
N ASP A 77 -13.02 -19.45 -8.43
CA ASP A 77 -13.96 -20.52 -8.77
C ASP A 77 -15.30 -20.00 -9.33
N GLN A 78 -15.56 -18.68 -9.18
CA GLN A 78 -16.75 -18.02 -9.68
C GLN A 78 -16.54 -17.37 -11.06
N VAL A 79 -15.29 -17.12 -11.46
CA VAL A 79 -14.99 -16.53 -12.78
C VAL A 79 -14.98 -17.60 -13.86
N PRO A 80 -15.85 -17.51 -14.90
CA PRO A 80 -15.89 -18.50 -15.96
C PRO A 80 -14.57 -18.56 -16.75
N SER A 81 -14.15 -19.77 -17.08
CA SER A 81 -13.08 -19.98 -18.07
C SER A 81 -13.64 -19.86 -19.48
N GLY A 82 -13.08 -18.96 -20.29
CA GLY A 82 -13.57 -18.78 -21.68
C GLY A 82 -12.82 -17.66 -22.40
N PRO A 83 -13.09 -17.48 -23.71
CA PRO A 83 -12.44 -16.45 -24.53
C PRO A 83 -12.65 -15.02 -23.98
N GLU A 84 -13.76 -14.76 -23.32
CA GLU A 84 -14.11 -13.47 -22.71
C GLU A 84 -13.20 -13.12 -21.52
N ASN A 85 -12.62 -14.15 -20.86
CA ASN A 85 -11.73 -14.00 -19.70
C ASN A 85 -10.27 -14.38 -20.01
N LEU A 86 -9.87 -14.39 -21.28
CA LEU A 86 -8.54 -14.82 -21.72
C LEU A 86 -7.38 -14.05 -21.06
N ILE A 87 -7.61 -12.80 -20.70
CA ILE A 87 -6.62 -11.92 -20.04
C ILE A 87 -7.02 -11.51 -18.61
N ASN A 88 -7.99 -12.22 -18.02
CA ASN A 88 -8.43 -11.96 -16.66
C ASN A 88 -7.58 -12.78 -15.67
N ARG A 89 -6.87 -12.13 -14.73
CA ARG A 89 -5.99 -12.81 -13.78
C ARG A 89 -6.71 -13.82 -12.87
N TYR A 90 -8.01 -13.67 -12.69
CA TYR A 90 -8.83 -14.56 -11.84
C TYR A 90 -9.44 -15.73 -12.62
N ALA A 91 -9.36 -15.73 -13.95
CA ALA A 91 -9.89 -16.85 -14.72
C ALA A 91 -8.85 -17.98 -14.83
N ARG A 92 -9.25 -19.20 -14.47
CA ARG A 92 -8.40 -20.38 -14.63
C ARG A 92 -8.03 -20.61 -16.10
N GLY A 93 -6.72 -20.79 -16.35
CA GLY A 93 -6.22 -20.97 -17.72
C GLY A 93 -6.09 -19.68 -18.54
N SER A 94 -6.36 -18.51 -17.97
CA SER A 94 -6.05 -17.22 -18.58
C SER A 94 -4.54 -17.05 -18.75
N ILE A 95 -4.12 -16.32 -19.80
CA ILE A 95 -2.71 -15.96 -20.01
C ILE A 95 -2.17 -14.98 -18.95
N SER A 96 -3.07 -14.36 -18.16
CA SER A 96 -2.77 -13.48 -17.05
C SER A 96 -2.89 -14.17 -15.68
N SER A 97 -3.15 -15.49 -15.65
CA SER A 97 -3.26 -16.21 -14.39
C SER A 97 -1.92 -16.29 -13.67
N PRO A 98 -1.83 -15.95 -12.37
CA PRO A 98 -0.63 -16.15 -11.56
C PRO A 98 -0.15 -17.61 -11.51
N GLU A 99 -1.05 -18.58 -11.74
CA GLU A 99 -0.76 -20.02 -11.78
C GLU A 99 0.24 -20.43 -12.89
N LEU A 100 0.44 -19.58 -13.92
CA LEU A 100 1.41 -19.83 -14.99
C LEU A 100 2.86 -19.61 -14.56
N TRP A 101 3.08 -19.07 -13.38
CA TRP A 101 4.41 -18.79 -12.85
C TRP A 101 4.87 -19.90 -11.91
N ALA A 102 6.16 -20.16 -11.87
CA ALA A 102 6.74 -21.18 -11.00
C ALA A 102 6.52 -20.91 -9.50
N ARG A 103 6.26 -19.64 -9.14
CA ARG A 103 5.89 -19.19 -7.79
C ARG A 103 4.74 -18.19 -7.92
N ASP A 104 3.78 -18.28 -7.01
CA ASP A 104 2.79 -17.20 -6.82
C ASP A 104 3.43 -16.03 -6.08
N TRP A 105 3.89 -15.06 -6.87
CA TRP A 105 4.52 -13.84 -6.36
C TRP A 105 3.54 -12.84 -5.73
N ASN A 106 2.25 -13.16 -5.69
CA ASN A 106 1.27 -12.39 -4.93
C ASN A 106 1.37 -12.62 -3.42
N ARG A 107 2.03 -13.72 -3.03
CA ARG A 107 2.21 -14.14 -1.63
C ARG A 107 3.52 -13.61 -1.06
N SER A 108 3.57 -13.50 0.25
CA SER A 108 4.84 -13.34 0.96
C SER A 108 5.77 -14.51 0.65
N TYR A 109 7.06 -14.25 0.61
CA TYR A 109 8.06 -15.29 0.37
C TYR A 109 9.29 -15.09 1.24
N VAL A 110 9.95 -16.20 1.52
CA VAL A 110 11.25 -16.25 2.16
C VAL A 110 12.23 -16.89 1.17
N LEU A 111 13.35 -16.22 0.91
CA LEU A 111 14.52 -16.80 0.26
C LEU A 111 15.53 -17.11 1.37
N ASP A 112 15.47 -18.33 1.85
CA ASP A 112 16.24 -18.80 3.00
C ASP A 112 17.73 -18.94 2.66
N GLN A 113 18.58 -18.53 3.61
CA GLN A 113 20.02 -18.65 3.54
C GLN A 113 20.52 -19.15 4.90
N PRO A 114 21.11 -20.37 4.96
CA PRO A 114 21.50 -20.98 6.24
C PRO A 114 22.52 -20.19 7.06
N ASP A 115 23.44 -19.49 6.38
CA ASP A 115 24.42 -18.59 7.03
C ASP A 115 24.46 -17.24 6.30
N PRO A 116 23.42 -16.40 6.49
CA PRO A 116 23.30 -15.16 5.74
C PRO A 116 24.37 -14.14 6.17
N VAL A 117 24.86 -13.37 5.21
CA VAL A 117 25.77 -12.24 5.48
C VAL A 117 24.98 -11.03 6.02
N ALA A 118 23.71 -10.91 5.67
CA ALA A 118 22.77 -9.90 6.11
C ALA A 118 21.35 -10.38 5.79
N GLY A 119 20.33 -9.68 6.30
CA GLY A 119 18.94 -9.87 5.91
C GLY A 119 18.34 -8.67 5.21
N VAL A 120 17.33 -8.92 4.39
CA VAL A 120 16.60 -7.86 3.68
C VAL A 120 15.11 -8.09 3.76
N LEU A 121 14.37 -7.06 4.21
CA LEU A 121 12.93 -6.98 4.10
C LEU A 121 12.55 -6.16 2.87
N MET A 122 11.79 -6.77 1.94
CA MET A 122 11.32 -6.16 0.71
C MET A 122 9.88 -5.70 0.85
N LEU A 123 9.63 -4.40 0.66
CA LEU A 123 8.35 -3.71 0.85
C LEU A 123 7.88 -3.11 -0.48
N HIS A 124 6.82 -3.65 -1.05
CA HIS A 124 6.28 -3.25 -2.36
C HIS A 124 5.43 -1.97 -2.32
N GLY A 125 4.92 -1.51 -3.47
CA GLY A 125 4.05 -0.34 -3.60
C GLY A 125 2.56 -0.65 -3.40
N MET A 126 1.73 0.42 -3.30
CA MET A 126 0.27 0.31 -3.24
C MET A 126 -0.28 -0.32 -4.52
N SER A 127 -1.31 -1.15 -4.40
CA SER A 127 -1.92 -1.97 -5.44
C SER A 127 -1.00 -3.01 -6.10
N ASP A 128 0.23 -3.12 -5.66
CA ASP A 128 1.27 -4.01 -6.14
C ASP A 128 1.30 -5.32 -5.33
N SER A 129 2.32 -6.14 -5.55
CA SER A 129 2.59 -7.36 -4.78
C SER A 129 4.11 -7.54 -4.61
N PRO A 130 4.58 -8.53 -3.83
CA PRO A 130 6.00 -8.81 -3.68
C PRO A 130 6.74 -9.07 -5.01
N TYR A 131 6.00 -9.33 -6.09
CA TYR A 131 6.52 -9.47 -7.45
C TYR A 131 7.39 -8.29 -7.90
N SER A 132 7.04 -7.06 -7.55
CA SER A 132 7.70 -5.85 -8.06
C SER A 132 9.19 -5.78 -7.70
N LEU A 133 9.57 -6.35 -6.57
CA LEU A 133 10.96 -6.37 -6.08
C LEU A 133 11.67 -7.73 -6.25
N ARG A 134 11.01 -8.73 -6.89
CA ARG A 134 11.53 -10.11 -6.98
C ARG A 134 12.92 -10.22 -7.60
N ALA A 135 13.17 -9.51 -8.70
CA ALA A 135 14.45 -9.60 -9.39
C ALA A 135 15.61 -9.10 -8.52
N LEU A 136 15.36 -8.05 -7.73
CA LEU A 136 16.32 -7.56 -6.77
C LEU A 136 16.48 -8.53 -5.59
N ALA A 137 15.38 -9.11 -5.11
CA ALA A 137 15.37 -10.11 -4.05
C ALA A 137 16.19 -11.36 -4.44
N GLU A 138 15.96 -11.89 -5.65
CA GLU A 138 16.71 -13.03 -6.18
C GLU A 138 18.21 -12.71 -6.35
N GLY A 139 18.53 -11.50 -6.82
CA GLY A 139 19.92 -11.05 -6.95
C GLY A 139 20.65 -10.95 -5.60
N LEU A 140 20.00 -10.37 -4.59
CA LEU A 140 20.56 -10.25 -3.24
C LEU A 140 20.68 -11.60 -2.55
N HIS A 141 19.71 -12.48 -2.75
CA HIS A 141 19.80 -13.86 -2.25
C HIS A 141 20.98 -14.62 -2.85
N ALA A 142 21.24 -14.45 -4.15
CA ALA A 142 22.40 -15.05 -4.82
C ALA A 142 23.75 -14.55 -4.25
N GLU A 143 23.76 -13.35 -3.66
CA GLU A 143 24.91 -12.79 -2.94
C GLU A 143 24.99 -13.22 -1.47
N GLY A 144 24.14 -14.15 -1.03
CA GLY A 144 24.17 -14.73 0.30
C GLY A 144 23.32 -14.02 1.36
N LEU A 145 22.34 -13.21 0.95
CA LEU A 145 21.43 -12.55 1.89
C LEU A 145 20.17 -13.41 2.14
N TYR A 146 19.68 -13.37 3.37
CA TYR A 146 18.35 -13.86 3.71
C TYR A 146 17.31 -12.81 3.30
N VAL A 147 16.32 -13.18 2.50
CA VAL A 147 15.38 -12.19 1.95
C VAL A 147 13.94 -12.56 2.29
N VAL A 148 13.20 -11.60 2.84
CA VAL A 148 11.75 -11.68 3.03
C VAL A 148 11.08 -10.69 2.10
N GLY A 149 10.25 -11.18 1.17
CA GLY A 149 9.32 -10.36 0.40
C GLY A 149 7.95 -10.40 1.06
N LEU A 150 7.53 -9.30 1.65
CA LEU A 150 6.29 -9.21 2.40
C LEU A 150 5.13 -8.82 1.49
N ARG A 151 4.03 -9.57 1.50
CA ARG A 151 2.72 -9.13 1.03
C ARG A 151 2.05 -8.32 2.14
N TYR A 152 1.53 -7.14 1.85
CA TYR A 152 0.68 -6.43 2.80
C TYR A 152 -0.76 -6.97 2.78
N PRO A 153 -1.51 -6.81 3.88
CA PRO A 153 -2.95 -7.01 3.88
C PRO A 153 -3.61 -6.25 2.73
N GLY A 154 -4.61 -6.84 2.11
CA GLY A 154 -5.35 -6.25 1.01
C GLY A 154 -4.67 -6.29 -0.37
N HIS A 155 -3.42 -6.78 -0.45
CA HIS A 155 -2.67 -6.85 -1.70
C HIS A 155 -2.53 -8.29 -2.22
N GLY A 156 -2.27 -8.44 -3.53
CA GLY A 156 -2.05 -9.76 -4.14
C GLY A 156 -3.31 -10.61 -4.31
N THR A 157 -4.41 -10.27 -3.69
CA THR A 157 -5.69 -11.01 -3.67
C THR A 157 -6.73 -10.36 -4.57
N ALA A 158 -7.69 -9.61 -4.01
CA ALA A 158 -8.72 -8.89 -4.75
C ALA A 158 -8.69 -7.39 -4.41
N PRO A 159 -8.86 -6.47 -5.39
CA PRO A 159 -8.80 -5.03 -5.13
C PRO A 159 -9.88 -4.54 -4.16
N ALA A 160 -10.96 -5.32 -3.95
CA ALA A 160 -11.98 -5.06 -2.92
C ALA A 160 -11.37 -4.91 -1.52
N SER A 161 -10.35 -5.70 -1.17
CA SER A 161 -9.69 -5.66 0.14
C SER A 161 -9.07 -4.29 0.43
N LEU A 162 -8.54 -3.59 -0.58
CA LEU A 162 -8.01 -2.23 -0.43
C LEU A 162 -9.07 -1.17 -0.11
N THR A 163 -10.36 -1.47 -0.23
CA THR A 163 -11.43 -0.56 0.19
C THR A 163 -11.51 -0.40 1.71
N ARG A 164 -10.89 -1.33 2.47
CA ARG A 164 -10.95 -1.43 3.93
C ARG A 164 -9.59 -1.41 4.61
N THR A 165 -8.56 -1.98 3.98
CA THR A 165 -7.19 -2.03 4.51
C THR A 165 -6.71 -0.64 4.91
N THR A 166 -6.09 -0.55 6.08
CA THR A 166 -5.49 0.69 6.61
C THR A 166 -3.97 0.63 6.49
N TRP A 167 -3.31 1.77 6.59
CA TRP A 167 -1.85 1.79 6.62
C TRP A 167 -1.30 1.17 7.92
N GLU A 168 -2.08 1.23 9.00
CA GLU A 168 -1.78 0.59 10.28
C GLU A 168 -1.74 -0.94 10.15
N ASP A 169 -2.64 -1.53 9.34
CA ASP A 169 -2.62 -2.97 9.04
C ASP A 169 -1.35 -3.36 8.27
N MET A 170 -1.00 -2.56 7.25
CA MET A 170 0.23 -2.77 6.49
C MET A 170 1.47 -2.67 7.38
N TYR A 171 1.52 -1.66 8.26
CA TYR A 171 2.63 -1.47 9.18
C TYR A 171 2.74 -2.60 10.21
N GLY A 172 1.62 -3.08 10.74
CA GLY A 172 1.59 -4.25 11.63
C GLY A 172 2.26 -5.48 10.99
N ALA A 173 1.95 -5.77 9.73
CA ALA A 173 2.59 -6.86 8.98
C ALA A 173 4.10 -6.61 8.78
N VAL A 174 4.51 -5.36 8.52
CA VAL A 174 5.94 -4.98 8.43
C VAL A 174 6.66 -5.26 9.74
N VAL A 175 6.07 -4.93 10.88
CA VAL A 175 6.65 -5.20 12.21
C VAL A 175 6.85 -6.70 12.42
N LEU A 176 5.85 -7.54 12.13
CA LEU A 176 5.95 -8.99 12.27
C LEU A 176 7.09 -9.57 11.41
N ALA A 177 7.18 -9.14 10.14
CA ALA A 177 8.23 -9.60 9.23
C ALA A 177 9.63 -9.12 9.65
N ALA A 178 9.74 -7.88 10.13
CA ALA A 178 11.00 -7.33 10.63
C ALA A 178 11.46 -8.05 11.91
N GLN A 179 10.56 -8.34 12.85
CA GLN A 179 10.86 -9.11 14.07
C GLN A 179 11.30 -10.54 13.74
N HIS A 180 10.69 -11.16 12.74
CA HIS A 180 11.14 -12.46 12.25
C HIS A 180 12.58 -12.40 11.72
N LEU A 181 12.89 -11.42 10.89
CA LEU A 181 14.24 -11.22 10.36
C LEU A 181 15.26 -10.98 11.47
N ASP A 182 14.95 -10.12 12.43
CA ASP A 182 15.80 -9.85 13.59
C ASP A 182 16.15 -11.12 14.36
N GLN A 183 15.16 -11.98 14.61
CA GLN A 183 15.36 -13.27 15.26
C GLN A 183 16.25 -14.24 14.44
N VAL A 184 16.07 -14.27 13.12
CA VAL A 184 16.87 -15.15 12.23
C VAL A 184 18.31 -14.64 12.11
N LEU A 185 18.49 -13.33 12.05
CA LEU A 185 19.80 -12.71 11.80
C LEU A 185 20.68 -12.65 13.04
N GLY A 186 20.10 -12.51 14.26
CA GLY A 186 20.85 -12.23 15.48
C GLY A 186 21.63 -10.92 15.33
N ASP A 187 22.95 -10.97 15.42
CA ASP A 187 23.82 -9.79 15.33
C ASP A 187 24.16 -9.36 13.88
N LYS A 188 23.59 -10.01 12.87
CA LYS A 188 23.86 -9.69 11.46
C LYS A 188 23.00 -8.52 10.98
N PRO A 189 23.49 -7.71 10.02
CA PRO A 189 22.77 -6.51 9.57
C PRO A 189 21.39 -6.82 8.97
N LEU A 190 20.41 -5.97 9.32
CA LEU A 190 19.07 -5.93 8.75
C LEU A 190 18.92 -4.69 7.85
N HIS A 191 18.58 -4.90 6.59
CA HIS A 191 18.26 -3.83 5.65
C HIS A 191 16.79 -3.86 5.27
N VAL A 192 16.19 -2.69 4.98
CA VAL A 192 14.82 -2.60 4.51
C VAL A 192 14.78 -1.87 3.17
N PHE A 193 14.21 -2.51 2.17
CA PHE A 193 14.07 -1.99 0.81
C PHE A 193 12.61 -1.66 0.56
N GLY A 194 12.30 -0.39 0.35
CA GLY A 194 10.93 0.11 0.18
C GLY A 194 10.71 0.73 -1.19
N TYR A 195 9.69 0.24 -1.90
CA TYR A 195 9.24 0.83 -3.16
C TYR A 195 7.91 1.58 -2.96
N SER A 196 7.83 2.83 -3.44
CA SER A 196 6.63 3.67 -3.39
C SER A 196 6.07 3.74 -1.95
N THR A 197 4.90 3.16 -1.65
CA THR A 197 4.31 3.07 -0.31
C THR A 197 5.17 2.27 0.68
N GLY A 198 5.95 1.32 0.21
CA GLY A 198 6.89 0.57 1.04
C GLY A 198 8.00 1.45 1.64
N ALA A 199 8.34 2.56 0.99
CA ALA A 199 9.37 3.46 1.48
C ALA A 199 8.96 4.20 2.78
N PRO A 200 7.81 4.89 2.88
CA PRO A 200 7.37 5.46 4.15
C PRO A 200 7.12 4.41 5.24
N LEU A 201 6.72 3.15 4.91
CA LEU A 201 6.65 2.07 5.90
C LEU A 201 8.04 1.70 6.45
N ALA A 202 9.07 1.67 5.61
CA ALA A 202 10.45 1.44 6.02
C ALA A 202 10.99 2.57 6.92
N VAL A 203 10.67 3.83 6.58
CA VAL A 203 11.03 4.99 7.39
C VAL A 203 10.31 4.96 8.74
N GLU A 204 9.02 4.61 8.77
CA GLU A 204 8.24 4.48 10.00
C GLU A 204 8.83 3.41 10.93
N LEU A 205 9.19 2.24 10.41
CA LEU A 205 9.84 1.19 11.19
C LEU A 205 11.12 1.72 11.87
N SER A 206 11.94 2.45 11.12
CA SER A 206 13.16 3.04 11.65
C SER A 206 12.91 4.12 12.70
N LEU A 207 11.91 4.98 12.49
CA LEU A 207 11.52 6.03 13.45
C LEU A 207 11.01 5.43 14.77
N GLN A 208 10.14 4.44 14.70
CA GLN A 208 9.61 3.77 15.90
C GLN A 208 10.72 3.02 16.65
N GLY A 209 11.61 2.33 15.93
CA GLY A 209 12.76 1.64 16.51
C GLY A 209 13.74 2.56 17.27
N LEU A 210 13.74 3.88 17.03
CA LEU A 210 14.56 4.81 17.81
C LEU A 210 14.10 4.94 19.27
N THR A 211 12.81 4.68 19.53
CA THR A 211 12.18 4.92 20.84
C THR A 211 11.58 3.67 21.47
N ASP A 212 11.31 2.64 20.69
CA ASP A 212 10.81 1.36 21.17
C ASP A 212 11.87 0.26 20.96
N GLU A 213 12.47 -0.19 22.06
CA GLU A 213 13.51 -1.24 22.05
C GLU A 213 12.99 -2.64 21.65
N LYS A 214 11.66 -2.82 21.58
CA LYS A 214 11.03 -4.07 21.11
C LYS A 214 10.98 -4.17 19.60
N LEU A 215 11.21 -3.08 18.90
CA LEU A 215 11.19 -3.04 17.46
C LEU A 215 12.61 -3.19 16.89
N PRO A 216 12.77 -3.97 15.83
CA PRO A 216 14.04 -4.07 15.12
C PRO A 216 14.51 -2.71 14.60
N ARG A 217 15.81 -2.49 14.61
CA ARG A 217 16.45 -1.29 14.06
C ARG A 217 17.16 -1.67 12.78
N PRO A 218 16.65 -1.27 11.62
CA PRO A 218 17.37 -1.50 10.37
C PRO A 218 18.74 -0.82 10.37
N ASP A 219 19.76 -1.50 9.80
CA ASP A 219 21.10 -0.95 9.63
C ASP A 219 21.23 -0.10 8.36
N GLY A 220 20.25 -0.19 7.45
CA GLY A 220 20.19 0.62 6.24
C GLY A 220 18.84 0.57 5.55
N LEU A 221 18.47 1.68 4.91
CA LEU A 221 17.27 1.76 4.07
C LEU A 221 17.65 2.00 2.62
N VAL A 222 16.98 1.30 1.71
CA VAL A 222 17.04 1.57 0.27
C VAL A 222 15.62 1.87 -0.23
N LEU A 223 15.41 3.07 -0.73
CA LEU A 223 14.09 3.60 -1.08
C LEU A 223 14.00 3.86 -2.58
N PHE A 224 12.98 3.28 -3.23
CA PHE A 224 12.71 3.47 -4.64
C PHE A 224 11.42 4.27 -4.81
N SER A 225 11.49 5.43 -5.49
CA SER A 225 10.37 6.34 -5.70
C SER A 225 9.53 6.52 -4.43
N PRO A 226 10.13 7.00 -3.31
CA PRO A 226 9.48 7.01 -1.99
C PRO A 226 8.26 7.93 -1.96
N ALA A 227 7.10 7.40 -1.57
CA ALA A 227 5.83 8.13 -1.49
C ALA A 227 5.77 9.03 -0.24
N MET A 228 6.71 9.98 -0.13
CA MET A 228 6.86 10.89 1.02
C MET A 228 6.01 12.16 0.91
N GLY A 229 5.49 12.47 -0.27
CA GLY A 229 4.62 13.64 -0.51
C GLY A 229 3.60 13.31 -1.60
N ILE A 230 2.33 13.42 -1.24
CA ILE A 230 1.19 13.22 -2.13
C ILE A 230 0.30 14.44 -2.05
N THR A 231 -0.18 14.89 -3.19
CA THR A 231 -1.03 16.07 -3.27
C THR A 231 -2.30 15.93 -2.42
N PRO A 232 -2.79 17.00 -1.77
CA PRO A 232 -3.94 16.98 -0.85
C PRO A 232 -5.27 16.54 -1.48
N LEU A 233 -5.36 16.31 -2.81
CA LEU A 233 -6.58 15.80 -3.45
C LEU A 233 -7.06 14.49 -2.82
N ALA A 234 -6.15 13.67 -2.29
CA ALA A 234 -6.48 12.46 -1.55
C ALA A 234 -7.24 12.73 -0.23
N ALA A 235 -7.14 13.94 0.34
CA ALA A 235 -7.81 14.30 1.59
C ALA A 235 -9.33 14.47 1.48
N ILE A 236 -9.86 14.68 0.27
CA ILE A 236 -11.31 14.95 0.04
C ILE A 236 -12.12 13.66 -0.04
N THR A 237 -11.47 12.52 -0.26
CA THR A 237 -12.12 11.24 -0.62
C THR A 237 -12.77 10.44 0.52
N PRO A 238 -12.41 10.55 1.83
CA PRO A 238 -12.99 9.70 2.86
C PRO A 238 -14.50 9.88 3.07
N TRP A 239 -15.00 11.11 2.93
CA TRP A 239 -16.43 11.37 3.10
C TRP A 239 -17.26 10.93 1.89
N GLN A 240 -16.68 10.98 0.68
CA GLN A 240 -17.32 10.51 -0.55
C GLN A 240 -17.55 8.99 -0.50
N ALA A 241 -16.54 8.23 -0.09
CA ALA A 241 -16.66 6.78 0.06
C ALA A 241 -17.70 6.37 1.13
N ARG A 242 -17.82 7.13 2.24
CA ARG A 242 -18.86 6.91 3.26
C ARG A 242 -20.25 7.21 2.74
N LEU A 243 -20.42 8.32 2.04
CA LEU A 243 -21.69 8.72 1.44
C LEU A 243 -22.12 7.72 0.36
N GLY A 244 -21.20 7.26 -0.47
CA GLY A 244 -21.45 6.25 -1.51
C GLY A 244 -22.01 4.95 -0.91
N ARG A 245 -21.43 4.45 0.18
CA ARG A 245 -21.94 3.25 0.88
C ARG A 245 -23.36 3.45 1.45
N VAL A 246 -23.63 4.60 2.07
CA VAL A 246 -24.96 4.92 2.63
C VAL A 246 -26.02 5.03 1.55
N LEU A 247 -25.64 5.50 0.35
CA LEU A 247 -26.56 5.68 -0.78
C LEU A 247 -26.63 4.47 -1.72
N GLY A 248 -25.90 3.37 -1.44
CA GLY A 248 -25.83 2.21 -2.34
C GLY A 248 -25.08 2.48 -3.66
N LEU A 249 -24.24 3.51 -3.68
CA LEU A 249 -23.44 3.93 -4.84
C LEU A 249 -22.03 3.35 -4.74
N GLU A 250 -21.89 2.04 -4.84
CA GLU A 250 -20.62 1.32 -4.62
C GLU A 250 -19.49 1.82 -5.54
N LYS A 251 -19.79 2.18 -6.80
CA LYS A 251 -18.81 2.73 -7.76
C LYS A 251 -18.12 4.01 -7.27
N VAL A 252 -18.71 4.75 -6.32
CA VAL A 252 -18.11 5.96 -5.72
C VAL A 252 -16.88 5.65 -4.89
N ALA A 253 -16.73 4.41 -4.40
CA ALA A 253 -15.57 4.01 -3.62
C ALA A 253 -14.30 3.81 -4.47
N TRP A 254 -14.42 3.88 -5.80
CA TRP A 254 -13.35 3.57 -6.74
C TRP A 254 -12.87 4.80 -7.50
N ASN A 255 -11.55 4.98 -7.58
CA ASN A 255 -10.93 5.95 -8.48
C ASN A 255 -10.95 5.41 -9.92
N SER A 256 -10.48 4.17 -10.13
CA SER A 256 -10.58 3.46 -11.41
C SER A 256 -11.20 2.07 -11.20
N ILE A 257 -11.99 1.63 -12.18
CA ILE A 257 -12.57 0.28 -12.30
C ILE A 257 -12.09 -0.20 -13.65
N GLU A 258 -11.22 -1.21 -13.67
CA GLU A 258 -10.57 -1.71 -14.88
C GLU A 258 -10.59 -3.23 -14.89
N LEU A 259 -10.33 -3.82 -16.06
CA LEU A 259 -10.09 -5.24 -16.18
C LEU A 259 -8.77 -5.62 -15.51
N GLU A 260 -8.79 -6.62 -14.66
CA GLU A 260 -7.62 -7.13 -13.94
C GLU A 260 -6.81 -8.09 -14.84
N PHE A 261 -5.95 -7.53 -15.68
CA PHE A 261 -5.15 -8.30 -16.64
C PHE A 261 -3.69 -8.49 -16.22
N ASP A 262 -3.22 -7.78 -15.19
CA ASP A 262 -1.86 -7.94 -14.68
C ASP A 262 -1.87 -9.02 -13.57
N PRO A 263 -1.05 -10.08 -13.66
CA PRO A 263 -1.03 -11.16 -12.68
C PRO A 263 -0.69 -10.71 -11.26
N PHE A 264 0.06 -9.61 -11.10
CA PHE A 264 0.71 -9.23 -9.84
C PHE A 264 0.42 -7.82 -9.37
N LYS A 265 -0.37 -7.04 -10.14
CA LYS A 265 -0.73 -5.67 -9.81
C LYS A 265 -2.19 -5.41 -10.09
N TYR A 266 -2.90 -4.77 -9.16
CA TYR A 266 -4.27 -4.34 -9.41
C TYR A 266 -4.34 -3.20 -10.41
N ARG A 267 -5.25 -3.29 -11.34
CA ARG A 267 -5.59 -2.24 -12.31
C ARG A 267 -6.67 -1.33 -11.75
N SER A 268 -7.63 -1.90 -11.06
CA SER A 268 -8.65 -1.15 -10.33
C SER A 268 -8.08 -0.57 -9.05
N PHE A 269 -8.42 0.68 -8.77
CA PHE A 269 -7.84 1.41 -7.65
C PHE A 269 -8.94 2.06 -6.79
N PRO A 270 -9.19 1.58 -5.56
CA PRO A 270 -10.15 2.20 -4.66
C PRO A 270 -9.61 3.51 -4.07
N LEU A 271 -10.50 4.45 -3.79
CA LEU A 271 -10.16 5.74 -3.20
C LEU A 271 -9.49 5.59 -1.82
N ASN A 272 -9.90 4.57 -1.04
CA ASN A 272 -9.28 4.30 0.26
C ASN A 272 -7.76 4.07 0.13
N ALA A 273 -7.30 3.38 -0.91
CA ALA A 273 -5.87 3.13 -1.11
C ALA A 273 -5.08 4.45 -1.19
N ALA A 274 -5.56 5.43 -1.96
CA ALA A 274 -4.94 6.76 -2.02
C ALA A 274 -4.95 7.47 -0.67
N VAL A 275 -6.06 7.36 0.08
CA VAL A 275 -6.21 7.93 1.43
C VAL A 275 -5.18 7.34 2.38
N GLN A 276 -4.97 6.03 2.34
CA GLN A 276 -4.03 5.37 3.24
C GLN A 276 -2.58 5.75 2.94
N VAL A 277 -2.19 5.85 1.67
CA VAL A 277 -0.85 6.36 1.31
C VAL A 277 -0.65 7.80 1.78
N TRP A 278 -1.65 8.66 1.59
CA TRP A 278 -1.60 10.04 2.08
C TRP A 278 -1.50 10.12 3.61
N ARG A 279 -2.29 9.31 4.35
CA ARG A 279 -2.25 9.27 5.82
C ARG A 279 -0.88 8.81 6.32
N LEU A 280 -0.34 7.74 5.74
CA LEU A 280 0.99 7.24 6.07
C LEU A 280 2.08 8.29 5.80
N ALA A 281 2.07 8.93 4.61
CA ALA A 281 3.04 9.96 4.28
C ALA A 281 3.01 11.13 5.28
N ASN A 282 1.81 11.59 5.69
CA ASN A 282 1.66 12.64 6.69
C ASN A 282 2.12 12.18 8.08
N HIS A 283 1.77 10.95 8.49
CA HIS A 283 2.20 10.38 9.76
C HIS A 283 3.74 10.34 9.86
N VAL A 284 4.39 9.83 8.82
CA VAL A 284 5.87 9.80 8.75
C VAL A 284 6.47 11.20 8.75
N ASN A 285 5.85 12.16 8.03
CA ASN A 285 6.29 13.56 8.02
C ASN A 285 6.22 14.20 9.41
N GLU A 286 5.14 13.96 10.17
CA GLU A 286 4.99 14.40 11.55
C GLU A 286 5.98 13.69 12.49
N GLY A 287 6.19 12.39 12.30
CA GLY A 287 7.16 11.58 13.03
C GLY A 287 8.60 12.09 12.85
N LEU A 288 9.01 12.36 11.60
CA LEU A 288 10.31 12.96 11.30
C LEU A 288 10.48 14.32 11.97
N ALA A 289 9.47 15.19 11.89
CA ALA A 289 9.52 16.52 12.53
C ALA A 289 9.61 16.42 14.06
N GLY A 290 8.83 15.53 14.68
CA GLY A 290 8.86 15.30 16.12
C GLY A 290 10.17 14.70 16.60
N THR A 291 10.77 13.79 15.83
CA THR A 291 12.06 13.16 16.13
C THR A 291 13.21 14.16 15.95
N ALA A 292 13.15 15.02 14.94
CA ALA A 292 14.09 16.13 14.73
C ALA A 292 14.07 17.09 15.92
N ALA A 293 12.88 17.49 16.38
CA ALA A 293 12.74 18.40 17.53
C ALA A 293 13.33 17.82 18.83
N LYS A 294 13.43 16.50 18.94
CA LYS A 294 14.05 15.78 20.06
C LYS A 294 15.56 15.57 19.87
N GLY A 295 16.14 15.91 18.71
CA GLY A 295 17.55 15.68 18.37
C GLY A 295 17.92 14.20 18.16
N LEU A 296 16.96 13.34 17.85
CA LEU A 296 17.15 11.90 17.76
C LEU A 296 17.39 11.39 16.31
N LEU A 297 17.31 12.27 15.29
CA LEU A 297 17.45 11.84 13.89
C LEU A 297 18.83 11.31 13.52
N SER A 298 19.87 11.60 14.30
CA SER A 298 21.20 10.98 14.13
C SER A 298 21.20 9.46 14.40
N GLY A 299 20.14 8.95 15.05
CA GLY A 299 19.93 7.52 15.25
C GLY A 299 19.27 6.80 14.05
N MET A 300 18.84 7.54 13.02
CA MET A 300 18.34 6.94 11.79
C MET A 300 19.46 6.21 11.05
N PRO A 301 19.16 5.05 10.44
CA PRO A 301 20.16 4.35 9.62
C PRO A 301 20.52 5.15 8.37
N PRO A 302 21.64 4.85 7.70
CA PRO A 302 21.93 5.36 6.36
C PRO A 302 20.78 5.08 5.40
N ILE A 303 20.43 6.08 4.59
CA ILE A 303 19.35 5.98 3.59
C ILE A 303 19.91 6.23 2.20
N LEU A 304 19.66 5.29 1.28
CA LEU A 304 19.91 5.44 -0.14
C LEU A 304 18.58 5.51 -0.87
N SER A 305 18.34 6.59 -1.64
CA SER A 305 17.11 6.73 -2.43
C SER A 305 17.36 6.82 -3.93
N PHE A 306 16.48 6.18 -4.69
CA PHE A 306 16.39 6.28 -6.14
C PHE A 306 15.08 6.93 -6.52
N GLN A 307 15.15 8.10 -7.18
CA GLN A 307 13.98 8.87 -7.57
C GLN A 307 14.11 9.34 -9.02
N SER A 308 13.10 9.07 -9.84
CA SER A 308 13.01 9.64 -11.17
C SER A 308 12.71 11.13 -11.10
N VAL A 309 13.48 11.94 -11.80
CA VAL A 309 13.25 13.40 -11.88
C VAL A 309 12.00 13.78 -12.69
N VAL A 310 11.45 12.84 -13.46
CA VAL A 310 10.24 12.99 -14.27
C VAL A 310 9.06 12.20 -13.70
N ASP A 311 9.11 11.82 -12.42
CA ASP A 311 8.00 11.17 -11.74
C ASP A 311 6.80 12.10 -11.68
N THR A 312 5.66 11.67 -12.24
CA THR A 312 4.41 12.44 -12.25
C THR A 312 3.48 12.08 -11.09
N THR A 313 3.80 11.04 -10.36
CA THR A 313 2.98 10.51 -9.25
C THR A 313 3.47 11.00 -7.90
N ILE A 314 4.80 11.04 -7.73
CA ILE A 314 5.44 11.44 -6.48
C ILE A 314 6.18 12.76 -6.70
N GLU A 315 5.89 13.73 -5.85
CA GLU A 315 6.56 15.02 -5.90
C GLU A 315 8.01 14.90 -5.41
N VAL A 316 8.96 14.94 -6.36
CA VAL A 316 10.42 14.81 -6.09
C VAL A 316 10.88 15.78 -5.01
N ARG A 317 10.37 17.03 -5.03
CA ARG A 317 10.71 18.04 -4.01
C ARG A 317 10.30 17.61 -2.60
N ALA A 318 9.18 16.88 -2.47
CA ALA A 318 8.73 16.39 -1.17
C ALA A 318 9.70 15.37 -0.58
N VAL A 319 10.30 14.51 -1.39
CA VAL A 319 11.32 13.55 -0.92
C VAL A 319 12.50 14.31 -0.31
N VAL A 320 12.98 15.36 -0.98
CA VAL A 320 14.09 16.17 -0.46
C VAL A 320 13.67 16.91 0.83
N SER A 321 12.58 17.67 0.77
CA SER A 321 12.18 18.58 1.87
C SER A 321 11.60 17.86 3.08
N VAL A 322 10.93 16.72 2.90
CA VAL A 322 10.33 15.95 4.00
C VAL A 322 11.35 15.02 4.64
N LEU A 323 12.20 14.37 3.84
CA LEU A 323 13.16 13.39 4.34
C LEU A 323 14.55 14.00 4.48
N TYR A 324 15.24 14.31 3.36
CA TYR A 324 16.67 14.63 3.38
C TYR A 324 17.03 15.95 4.07
N ASP A 325 16.23 17.01 3.91
CA ASP A 325 16.51 18.30 4.58
C ASP A 325 16.42 18.23 6.12
N ARG A 326 15.82 17.17 6.65
CA ARG A 326 15.67 16.94 8.10
C ARG A 326 16.67 15.95 8.67
N LEU A 327 17.17 15.04 7.84
CA LEU A 327 18.13 14.04 8.27
C LEU A 327 19.43 14.72 8.72
N GLN A 328 20.01 14.16 9.78
CA GLN A 328 21.36 14.48 10.26
C GLN A 328 22.28 13.35 9.81
N PRO A 329 23.59 13.59 9.65
CA PRO A 329 24.53 12.51 9.41
C PRO A 329 24.28 11.37 10.39
N PRO A 330 24.21 10.11 9.94
CA PRO A 330 23.92 9.00 10.83
C PRO A 330 25.06 8.81 11.81
N ALA A 331 24.73 8.35 13.03
CA ALA A 331 25.74 8.13 14.08
C ALA A 331 26.75 7.05 13.69
N VAL A 332 26.33 6.08 12.85
CA VAL A 332 27.15 4.97 12.35
C VAL A 332 26.83 4.73 10.86
N GLY A 333 27.85 4.47 10.07
CA GLY A 333 27.71 4.16 8.66
C GLY A 333 27.94 5.35 7.71
N PRO A 334 27.67 5.18 6.42
CA PRO A 334 27.83 6.21 5.40
C PRO A 334 26.72 7.27 5.49
N ASP A 335 26.98 8.44 4.92
CA ASP A 335 25.98 9.51 4.80
C ASP A 335 24.77 9.08 3.95
N HIS A 336 23.64 9.73 4.19
CA HIS A 336 22.43 9.58 3.37
C HIS A 336 22.66 10.04 1.92
N ARG A 337 22.09 9.32 0.94
CA ARG A 337 22.24 9.59 -0.49
C ARG A 337 20.95 9.40 -1.26
#